data_41aa3e0dec8096ee5ce56dbb5b687f6d
#
_entry.id   41aa3e0dec8096ee5ce56dbb5b687f6d
#
_cell.length_a   1.000
_cell.length_b   1.000
_cell.length_c   1.000
_cell.angle_alpha   90.00
_cell.angle_beta   90.00
_cell.angle_gamma   90.00
#
_symmetry.space_group_name_H-M   'P 1'
#
loop_
_entity.id
_entity.type
_entity.pdbx_description
1 polymer ?
#
loop_
_entity_poly.entity_id
_entity_poly.type
_entity_poly.pdbx_seq_one_letter_code
_entity_poly.pdbx_strand_id
1 'polypeptide(L)'
;MVDGLATRVQRPAGWANQKVLYDAKRHSHTAQGLALSTIHGDLLWVDGGWPGSCHEHELLTLAGLEGVLDGVEVTSLLDRGFRGMAKAREHWHAPVEDRRTIDRLTQQQRAYNRLQARLRALGEQSIGHLANAWALRRWRGLLYRVRDVFRAAGALICPGRWPHRVPT
;
A
#
# COMPACT_ATOMS: atom_id res chain seq x y z
N MET A 1 7.20 -7.24 0.38
CA MET A 1 6.40 -6.50 -0.63
C MET A 1 5.65 -5.37 0.04
N VAL A 2 5.56 -4.22 -0.61
CA VAL A 2 4.75 -3.09 -0.15
C VAL A 2 3.62 -2.85 -1.15
N ASP A 3 2.40 -2.65 -0.67
CA ASP A 3 1.25 -2.35 -1.51
C ASP A 3 0.28 -1.39 -0.80
N GLY A 4 -0.43 -0.60 -1.62
CA GLY A 4 -1.42 0.36 -1.16
C GLY A 4 -2.81 -0.25 -1.05
N LEU A 5 -3.54 0.11 -0.01
CA LEU A 5 -4.95 -0.23 0.12
C LEU A 5 -5.77 1.01 0.45
N ALA A 6 -7.06 0.99 0.12
CA ALA A 6 -7.93 2.12 0.39
C ALA A 6 -9.28 1.66 0.95
N THR A 7 -9.70 2.34 1.97
CA THR A 7 -11.00 2.14 2.60
C THR A 7 -11.95 3.25 2.18
N ARG A 8 -13.11 2.91 1.65
CA ARG A 8 -14.17 3.90 1.37
C ARG A 8 -14.66 4.50 2.68
N VAL A 9 -14.77 5.83 2.71
CA VAL A 9 -15.31 6.58 3.84
C VAL A 9 -16.59 7.33 3.43
N GLN A 10 -17.34 7.82 4.40
CA GLN A 10 -18.48 8.67 4.10
C GLN A 10 -17.99 9.99 3.49
N ARG A 11 -18.79 10.54 2.57
CA ARG A 11 -18.54 11.88 2.01
C ARG A 11 -18.58 12.89 3.14
N PRO A 12 -17.49 13.61 3.42
CA PRO A 12 -17.48 14.60 4.50
C PRO A 12 -18.28 15.85 4.12
N ALA A 13 -18.71 16.58 5.13
CA ALA A 13 -19.25 17.92 4.95
C ALA A 13 -18.13 18.90 4.56
N GLY A 14 -18.49 19.89 3.72
CA GLY A 14 -17.59 20.94 3.28
C GLY A 14 -16.66 20.53 2.14
N TRP A 15 -16.53 21.43 1.16
CA TRP A 15 -15.75 21.22 -0.06
C TRP A 15 -14.27 20.92 0.21
N ALA A 16 -13.65 21.63 1.13
CA ALA A 16 -12.23 21.43 1.46
C ALA A 16 -11.95 19.99 1.94
N ASN A 17 -12.77 19.47 2.85
CA ASN A 17 -12.65 18.10 3.37
C ASN A 17 -12.93 17.05 2.28
N GLN A 18 -13.88 17.33 1.38
CA GLN A 18 -14.18 16.45 0.26
C GLN A 18 -12.98 16.34 -0.68
N LYS A 19 -12.34 17.45 -1.02
CA LYS A 19 -11.15 17.47 -1.89
C LYS A 19 -10.00 16.65 -1.30
N VAL A 20 -9.75 16.77 0.00
CA VAL A 20 -8.68 16.05 0.70
C VAL A 20 -8.91 14.53 0.70
N LEU A 21 -10.14 14.09 0.84
CA LEU A 21 -10.46 12.65 0.90
C LEU A 21 -10.80 12.04 -0.47
N TYR A 22 -10.87 12.83 -1.53
CA TYR A 22 -11.26 12.33 -2.84
C TYR A 22 -10.11 11.60 -3.53
N ASP A 23 -10.31 10.31 -3.78
CA ASP A 23 -9.43 9.46 -4.57
C ASP A 23 -9.89 9.49 -6.04
N ALA A 24 -9.13 10.16 -6.89
CA ALA A 24 -9.45 10.29 -8.31
C ALA A 24 -9.40 8.95 -9.05
N LYS A 25 -8.53 8.00 -8.64
CA LYS A 25 -8.41 6.67 -9.24
C LYS A 25 -9.66 5.81 -8.98
N ARG A 26 -10.29 5.98 -7.81
CA ARG A 26 -11.48 5.21 -7.38
C ARG A 26 -12.78 5.98 -7.48
N HIS A 27 -12.74 7.24 -7.91
CA HIS A 27 -13.90 8.14 -7.98
C HIS A 27 -14.74 8.14 -6.70
N SER A 28 -14.08 8.16 -5.54
CA SER A 28 -14.74 8.05 -4.23
C SER A 28 -13.93 8.70 -3.11
N HIS A 29 -14.59 9.00 -1.98
CA HIS A 29 -13.89 9.45 -0.79
C HIS A 29 -13.30 8.24 -0.08
N THR A 30 -12.00 8.25 0.16
CA THR A 30 -11.27 7.14 0.76
C THR A 30 -10.31 7.62 1.85
N ALA A 31 -9.93 6.70 2.70
CA ALA A 31 -8.73 6.77 3.51
C ALA A 31 -7.73 5.75 2.96
N GLN A 32 -6.52 6.20 2.69
CA GLN A 32 -5.44 5.38 2.18
C GLN A 32 -4.72 4.65 3.31
N GLY A 33 -4.19 3.48 3.00
CA GLY A 33 -3.33 2.70 3.86
C GLY A 33 -2.20 2.04 3.09
N LEU A 34 -1.23 1.53 3.83
CA LEU A 34 -0.14 0.71 3.32
C LEU A 34 -0.08 -0.60 4.09
N ALA A 35 0.30 -1.65 3.39
CA ALA A 35 0.60 -2.94 3.98
C ALA A 35 1.96 -3.45 3.50
N LEU A 36 2.67 -4.09 4.42
CA LEU A 36 3.93 -4.78 4.17
C LEU A 36 3.70 -6.27 4.34
N SER A 37 4.09 -7.07 3.36
CA SER A 37 4.01 -8.53 3.43
C SER A 37 5.29 -9.20 2.96
N THR A 38 5.50 -10.46 3.36
CA THR A 38 6.52 -11.32 2.76
C THR A 38 6.08 -11.78 1.38
N ILE A 39 7.00 -12.36 0.60
CA ILE A 39 6.69 -13.04 -0.67
C ILE A 39 5.90 -14.35 -0.46
N HIS A 40 5.84 -14.85 0.77
CA HIS A 40 5.05 -16.03 1.15
C HIS A 40 3.61 -15.68 1.57
N GLY A 41 3.27 -14.39 1.57
CA GLY A 41 1.95 -13.93 1.93
C GLY A 41 1.75 -13.60 3.42
N ASP A 42 2.80 -13.66 4.24
CA ASP A 42 2.67 -13.23 5.63
C ASP A 42 2.58 -11.71 5.71
N LEU A 43 1.54 -11.19 6.32
CA LEU A 43 1.40 -9.77 6.59
C LEU A 43 2.34 -9.37 7.73
N LEU A 44 3.24 -8.42 7.51
CA LEU A 44 4.22 -7.96 8.48
C LEU A 44 3.80 -6.67 9.18
N TRP A 45 3.14 -5.79 8.45
CA TRP A 45 2.75 -4.49 8.97
C TRP A 45 1.61 -3.89 8.15
N VAL A 46 0.73 -3.15 8.81
CA VAL A 46 -0.36 -2.37 8.22
C VAL A 46 -0.54 -1.07 8.99
N ASP A 47 -0.68 0.01 8.31
CA ASP A 47 -1.17 1.27 8.87
C ASP A 47 -1.98 2.02 7.81
N GLY A 48 -2.71 3.06 8.21
CA GLY A 48 -3.56 3.79 7.30
C GLY A 48 -4.24 4.98 7.95
N GLY A 49 -5.28 5.47 7.29
CA GLY A 49 -5.99 6.67 7.73
C GLY A 49 -5.46 7.94 7.07
N TRP A 50 -4.56 7.82 6.10
CA TRP A 50 -4.11 8.96 5.29
C TRP A 50 -5.19 9.41 4.30
N PRO A 51 -5.17 10.68 3.89
CA PRO A 51 -6.14 11.23 2.94
C PRO A 51 -6.20 10.46 1.62
N GLY A 52 -7.39 10.33 1.06
CA GLY A 52 -7.61 9.66 -0.22
C GLY A 52 -6.92 10.32 -1.41
N SER A 53 -6.61 11.63 -1.31
CA SER A 53 -5.86 12.37 -2.31
C SER A 53 -4.35 12.13 -2.28
N CYS A 54 -3.81 11.50 -1.22
CA CYS A 54 -2.38 11.19 -1.14
C CYS A 54 -1.98 10.17 -2.21
N HIS A 55 -0.84 10.40 -2.83
CA HIS A 55 -0.25 9.46 -3.76
C HIS A 55 0.50 8.34 -3.03
N GLU A 56 0.54 7.15 -3.63
CA GLU A 56 1.15 5.95 -3.03
C GLU A 56 2.60 6.19 -2.56
N HIS A 57 3.40 6.96 -3.31
CA HIS A 57 4.78 7.26 -2.92
C HIS A 57 4.85 8.16 -1.67
N GLU A 58 3.94 9.11 -1.49
CA GLU A 58 3.86 9.96 -0.31
C GLU A 58 3.53 9.14 0.95
N LEU A 59 2.74 8.08 0.78
CA LEU A 59 2.35 7.21 1.89
C LEU A 59 3.54 6.49 2.53
N LEU A 60 4.56 6.10 1.74
CA LEU A 60 5.78 5.49 2.29
C LEU A 60 6.53 6.44 3.23
N THR A 61 6.65 7.69 2.81
CA THR A 61 7.30 8.74 3.61
C THR A 61 6.48 9.05 4.87
N LEU A 62 5.16 9.22 4.72
CA LEU A 62 4.24 9.49 5.85
C LEU A 62 4.18 8.34 6.84
N ALA A 63 4.34 7.11 6.37
CA ALA A 63 4.39 5.91 7.20
C ALA A 63 5.74 5.71 7.91
N GLY A 64 6.78 6.47 7.53
CA GLY A 64 8.14 6.27 8.03
C GLY A 64 8.81 4.97 7.55
N LEU A 65 8.20 4.29 6.57
CA LEU A 65 8.70 2.99 6.07
C LEU A 65 9.92 3.13 5.17
N GLU A 66 10.15 4.30 4.60
CA GLU A 66 11.28 4.57 3.70
C GLU A 66 12.61 4.26 4.39
N GLY A 67 12.84 4.87 5.55
CA GLY A 67 14.07 4.64 6.32
C GLY A 67 14.18 3.22 6.88
N VAL A 68 13.06 2.58 7.20
CA VAL A 68 13.04 1.18 7.65
C VAL A 68 13.47 0.25 6.53
N LEU A 69 12.91 0.42 5.34
CA LEU A 69 13.22 -0.42 4.17
C LEU A 69 14.65 -0.18 3.65
N ASP A 70 15.16 1.05 3.76
CA ASP A 70 16.54 1.37 3.38
C ASP A 70 17.56 0.83 4.41
N GLY A 71 17.17 0.76 5.69
CA GLY A 71 18.03 0.26 6.77
C GLY A 71 18.13 -1.26 6.87
N VAL A 72 17.25 -1.99 6.18
CA VAL A 72 17.31 -3.47 6.09
C VAL A 72 17.76 -3.84 4.67
N GLU A 73 18.86 -4.55 4.55
CA GLU A 73 19.37 -5.07 3.26
C GLU A 73 18.46 -6.18 2.71
N VAL A 74 17.18 -5.86 2.55
CA VAL A 74 16.17 -6.80 2.06
C VAL A 74 15.59 -6.30 0.75
N THR A 75 15.55 -7.19 -0.24
CA THR A 75 14.90 -6.93 -1.53
C THR A 75 13.43 -6.55 -1.33
N SER A 76 13.09 -5.33 -1.68
CA SER A 76 11.74 -4.79 -1.56
C SER A 76 11.03 -4.79 -2.90
N LEU A 77 9.94 -5.55 -3.00
CA LEU A 77 9.07 -5.57 -4.18
C LEU A 77 7.96 -4.53 -4.00
N LEU A 78 7.90 -3.60 -4.91
CA LEU A 78 7.01 -2.45 -4.87
C LEU A 78 6.02 -2.49 -6.04
N ASP A 79 4.85 -1.90 -5.87
CA ASP A 79 3.94 -1.70 -6.97
C ASP A 79 4.42 -0.59 -7.92
N ARG A 80 3.74 -0.50 -9.05
CA ARG A 80 4.00 0.46 -10.12
C ARG A 80 4.00 1.91 -9.65
N GLY A 81 3.17 2.25 -8.66
CA GLY A 81 3.08 3.58 -8.07
C GLY A 81 4.37 4.05 -7.40
N PHE A 82 5.22 3.13 -6.94
CA PHE A 82 6.49 3.43 -6.25
C PHE A 82 7.72 3.44 -7.17
N ARG A 83 7.53 3.29 -8.49
CA ARG A 83 8.64 3.17 -9.46
C ARG A 83 9.63 4.35 -9.41
N GLY A 84 9.16 5.55 -9.16
CA GLY A 84 10.03 6.74 -9.03
C GLY A 84 11.03 6.58 -7.92
N MET A 85 10.60 6.05 -6.78
CA MET A 85 11.44 5.82 -5.60
C MET A 85 12.38 4.63 -5.78
N ALA A 86 11.91 3.57 -6.44
CA ALA A 86 12.72 2.37 -6.71
C ALA A 86 13.93 2.63 -7.60
N LYS A 87 13.87 3.62 -8.49
CA LYS A 87 14.99 3.97 -9.38
C LYS A 87 16.24 4.46 -8.65
N ALA A 88 16.07 5.05 -7.47
CA ALA A 88 17.17 5.62 -6.68
C ALA A 88 17.77 4.62 -5.68
N ARG A 89 17.26 3.39 -5.63
CA ARG A 89 17.60 2.40 -4.59
C ARG A 89 17.82 1.02 -5.21
N GLU A 90 18.97 0.44 -4.94
CA GLU A 90 19.41 -0.83 -5.53
C GLU A 90 18.52 -2.02 -5.10
N HIS A 91 18.08 -2.03 -3.84
CA HIS A 91 17.28 -3.12 -3.27
C HIS A 91 15.77 -2.97 -3.49
N TRP A 92 15.33 -1.91 -4.19
CA TRP A 92 13.92 -1.66 -4.45
C TRP A 92 13.56 -2.00 -5.89
N HIS A 93 12.65 -2.88 -6.07
CA HIS A 93 12.24 -3.40 -7.37
C HIS A 93 10.79 -3.08 -7.67
N ALA A 94 10.55 -2.35 -8.74
CA ALA A 94 9.22 -2.07 -9.28
C ALA A 94 9.14 -2.55 -10.75
N PRO A 95 7.95 -2.85 -11.25
CA PRO A 95 7.77 -3.27 -12.64
C PRO A 95 8.29 -2.23 -13.63
N VAL A 96 8.95 -2.69 -14.66
CA VAL A 96 9.38 -1.85 -15.79
C VAL A 96 8.17 -1.50 -16.64
N GLU A 97 8.03 -0.24 -17.00
CA GLU A 97 6.95 0.25 -17.86
C GLU A 97 7.52 1.11 -18.98
N ASP A 98 7.03 0.91 -20.19
CA ASP A 98 7.13 1.92 -21.24
C ASP A 98 5.84 2.75 -21.22
N ARG A 99 5.97 4.06 -21.03
CA ARG A 99 4.82 4.99 -20.98
C ARG A 99 4.06 5.08 -22.31
N ARG A 100 4.64 4.62 -23.42
CA ARG A 100 4.08 4.79 -24.75
C ARG A 100 3.30 3.57 -25.24
N THR A 101 3.80 2.36 -25.01
CA THR A 101 3.11 1.10 -25.42
C THR A 101 3.73 -0.11 -24.72
N ILE A 102 2.88 -1.07 -24.32
CA ILE A 102 3.30 -2.38 -23.78
C ILE A 102 4.19 -3.13 -24.77
N ASP A 103 4.01 -2.92 -26.07
CA ASP A 103 4.75 -3.61 -27.13
C ASP A 103 6.21 -3.19 -27.26
N ARG A 104 6.64 -2.10 -26.62
CA ARG A 104 8.03 -1.65 -26.63
C ARG A 104 8.91 -2.26 -25.55
N LEU A 105 8.34 -3.02 -24.63
CA LEU A 105 9.14 -3.74 -23.64
C LEU A 105 9.93 -4.85 -24.33
N THR A 106 11.22 -4.94 -24.03
CA THR A 106 12.07 -6.05 -24.49
C THR A 106 11.58 -7.37 -23.90
N GLN A 107 12.00 -8.48 -24.51
CA GLN A 107 11.67 -9.82 -23.98
C GLN A 107 12.17 -10.00 -22.53
N GLN A 108 13.35 -9.46 -22.21
CA GLN A 108 13.91 -9.50 -20.87
C GLN A 108 13.06 -8.70 -19.87
N GLN A 109 12.62 -7.49 -20.23
CA GLN A 109 11.75 -6.67 -19.40
C GLN A 109 10.39 -7.33 -19.16
N ARG A 110 9.83 -7.98 -20.17
CA ARG A 110 8.59 -8.77 -20.02
C ARG A 110 8.78 -9.97 -19.09
N ALA A 111 9.92 -10.67 -19.19
CA ALA A 111 10.25 -11.79 -18.31
C ALA A 111 10.42 -11.31 -16.85
N TYR A 112 11.13 -10.21 -16.64
CA TYR A 112 11.29 -9.58 -15.35
C TYR A 112 9.94 -9.18 -14.73
N ASN A 113 9.07 -8.51 -15.47
CA ASN A 113 7.73 -8.14 -15.00
C ASN A 113 6.88 -9.35 -14.63
N ARG A 114 6.97 -10.45 -15.40
CA ARG A 114 6.28 -11.72 -15.07
C ARG A 114 6.81 -12.34 -13.80
N LEU A 115 8.11 -12.33 -13.59
CA LEU A 115 8.72 -12.82 -12.34
C LEU A 115 8.27 -11.99 -11.15
N GLN A 116 8.32 -10.66 -11.24
CA GLN A 116 7.82 -9.76 -10.21
C GLN A 116 6.34 -10.01 -9.89
N ALA A 117 5.49 -10.14 -10.89
CA ALA A 117 4.07 -10.41 -10.69
C ALA A 117 3.83 -11.74 -9.95
N ARG A 118 4.61 -12.79 -10.27
CA ARG A 118 4.53 -14.07 -9.56
C ARG A 118 4.95 -13.96 -8.10
N LEU A 119 6.05 -13.26 -7.82
CA LEU A 119 6.55 -13.08 -6.46
C LEU A 119 5.59 -12.22 -5.61
N ARG A 120 4.89 -11.28 -6.24
CA ARG A 120 3.94 -10.41 -5.57
C ARG A 120 2.58 -11.07 -5.31
N ALA A 121 2.21 -12.08 -6.10
CA ALA A 121 0.85 -12.64 -6.09
C ALA A 121 0.37 -13.10 -4.71
N LEU A 122 1.21 -13.79 -3.93
CA LEU A 122 0.84 -14.25 -2.58
C LEU A 122 0.69 -13.08 -1.60
N GLY A 123 1.57 -12.08 -1.67
CA GLY A 123 1.46 -10.88 -0.86
C GLY A 123 0.22 -10.06 -1.22
N GLU A 124 -0.08 -9.90 -2.52
CA GLU A 124 -1.30 -9.24 -2.99
C GLU A 124 -2.56 -9.97 -2.50
N GLN A 125 -2.55 -11.30 -2.47
CA GLN A 125 -3.65 -12.09 -1.93
C GLN A 125 -3.88 -11.80 -0.45
N SER A 126 -2.84 -11.74 0.36
CA SER A 126 -2.94 -11.43 1.80
C SER A 126 -3.45 -10.02 2.06
N ILE A 127 -2.96 -9.04 1.28
CA ILE A 127 -3.46 -7.66 1.34
C ILE A 127 -4.91 -7.59 0.84
N GLY A 128 -5.28 -8.39 -0.16
CA GLY A 128 -6.65 -8.56 -0.62
C GLY A 128 -7.57 -9.09 0.48
N HIS A 129 -7.13 -10.09 1.27
CA HIS A 129 -7.88 -10.56 2.43
C HIS A 129 -8.07 -9.45 3.48
N LEU A 130 -7.01 -8.68 3.77
CA LEU A 130 -7.08 -7.51 4.64
C LEU A 130 -8.09 -6.47 4.12
N ALA A 131 -8.02 -6.12 2.85
CA ALA A 131 -8.92 -5.14 2.23
C ALA A 131 -10.39 -5.61 2.22
N ASN A 132 -10.63 -6.93 2.23
CA ASN A 132 -11.95 -7.52 2.32
C ASN A 132 -12.48 -7.63 3.75
N ALA A 133 -11.67 -7.36 4.79
CA ALA A 133 -12.18 -7.25 6.15
C ALA A 133 -13.31 -6.21 6.19
N TRP A 134 -14.44 -6.60 6.76
CA TRP A 134 -15.69 -5.82 6.66
C TRP A 134 -15.52 -4.34 7.02
N ALA A 135 -14.77 -4.04 8.05
CA ALA A 135 -14.52 -2.66 8.50
C ALA A 135 -13.68 -1.84 7.50
N LEU A 136 -12.82 -2.49 6.69
CA LEU A 136 -11.97 -1.84 5.69
C LEU A 136 -12.64 -1.74 4.31
N ARG A 137 -13.71 -2.48 4.05
CA ARG A 137 -14.47 -2.33 2.80
C ARG A 137 -15.18 -0.98 2.71
N ARG A 138 -15.78 -0.54 3.81
CA ARG A 138 -16.46 0.75 3.93
C ARG A 138 -16.53 1.19 5.38
N TRP A 139 -15.78 2.21 5.74
CA TRP A 139 -15.82 2.80 7.07
C TRP A 139 -16.95 3.84 7.18
N ARG A 140 -17.80 3.68 8.19
CA ARG A 140 -18.92 4.57 8.47
C ARG A 140 -18.79 5.31 9.81
N GLY A 141 -17.71 5.08 10.53
CA GLY A 141 -17.42 5.74 11.80
C GLY A 141 -16.67 7.06 11.63
N LEU A 142 -16.17 7.57 12.73
CA LEU A 142 -15.42 8.81 12.78
C LEU A 142 -14.07 8.66 12.03
N LEU A 143 -13.72 9.63 11.20
CA LEU A 143 -12.55 9.58 10.33
C LEU A 143 -11.23 9.37 11.10
N TYR A 144 -11.08 10.01 12.26
CA TYR A 144 -9.86 9.87 13.07
C TYR A 144 -9.67 8.46 13.64
N ARG A 145 -10.72 7.63 13.67
CA ARG A 145 -10.66 6.23 14.10
C ARG A 145 -10.29 5.26 12.97
N VAL A 146 -10.23 5.71 11.75
CA VAL A 146 -9.96 4.84 10.61
C VAL A 146 -8.58 4.20 10.71
N ARG A 147 -7.60 4.91 11.27
CA ARG A 147 -6.26 4.37 11.52
C ARG A 147 -6.27 3.18 12.47
N ASP A 148 -7.04 3.29 13.56
CA ASP A 148 -7.19 2.20 14.54
C ASP A 148 -7.79 0.95 13.89
N VAL A 149 -8.68 1.12 12.92
CA VAL A 149 -9.31 0.03 12.18
C VAL A 149 -8.30 -0.69 11.27
N PHE A 150 -7.42 0.05 10.58
CA PHE A 150 -6.33 -0.55 9.82
C PHE A 150 -5.43 -1.41 10.71
N ARG A 151 -5.02 -0.86 11.85
CA ARG A 151 -4.17 -1.55 12.83
C ARG A 151 -4.85 -2.77 13.45
N ALA A 152 -6.10 -2.65 13.84
CA ALA A 152 -6.88 -3.75 14.40
C ALA A 152 -7.07 -4.89 13.38
N ALA A 153 -7.39 -4.57 12.13
CA ALA A 153 -7.52 -5.56 11.07
C ALA A 153 -6.18 -6.29 10.81
N GLY A 154 -5.07 -5.56 10.78
CA GLY A 154 -3.74 -6.16 10.68
C GLY A 154 -3.42 -7.10 11.85
N ALA A 155 -3.69 -6.69 13.08
CA ALA A 155 -3.47 -7.51 14.27
C ALA A 155 -4.32 -8.79 14.29
N LEU A 156 -5.55 -8.75 13.78
CA LEU A 156 -6.43 -9.92 13.67
C LEU A 156 -5.96 -10.94 12.63
N ILE A 157 -5.40 -10.46 11.51
CA ILE A 157 -4.93 -11.33 10.42
C ILE A 157 -3.55 -11.91 10.74
N CYS A 158 -2.71 -11.20 11.50
CA CYS A 158 -1.38 -11.67 11.92
C CYS A 158 -1.23 -11.68 13.46
N PRO A 159 -1.97 -12.53 14.16
CA PRO A 159 -1.82 -12.64 15.60
C PRO A 159 -0.40 -13.12 15.95
N GLY A 160 0.29 -12.36 16.80
CA GLY A 160 1.63 -12.70 17.30
C GLY A 160 2.81 -12.08 16.54
N ARG A 161 2.59 -11.39 15.41
CA ARG A 161 3.66 -10.68 14.67
C ARG A 161 3.54 -9.16 14.75
N TRP A 162 2.51 -8.63 15.38
CA TRP A 162 2.30 -7.18 15.45
C TRP A 162 3.23 -6.55 16.49
N PRO A 163 4.11 -5.63 16.11
CA PRO A 163 4.92 -4.90 17.07
C PRO A 163 4.00 -4.06 17.95
N HIS A 164 4.00 -4.31 19.24
CA HIS A 164 3.16 -3.64 20.22
C HIS A 164 3.46 -2.14 20.40
N ARG A 165 4.51 -1.61 19.77
CA ARG A 165 4.83 -0.17 19.76
C ARG A 165 5.66 0.18 18.53
N VAL A 166 5.15 1.11 17.74
CA VAL A 166 6.02 1.99 16.95
C VAL A 166 6.56 3.02 17.94
N PRO A 167 7.88 3.26 18.04
CA PRO A 167 8.41 4.35 18.85
C PRO A 167 7.78 5.65 18.35
N THR A 168 7.28 6.46 19.29
CA THR A 168 6.79 7.83 19.08
C THR A 168 7.94 8.76 18.73
#